data_e07cbe03ea0580d8477e7c0ba3a66ff3
#
_entry.id   e07cbe03ea0580d8477e7c0ba3a66ff3
#
_cell.length_a   1.000
_cell.length_b   1.000
_cell.length_c   1.000
_cell.angle_alpha   90.00
_cell.angle_beta   90.00
_cell.angle_gamma   90.00
#
_symmetry.space_group_name_H-M   'P 1'
#
loop_
_entity.id
_entity.type
_entity.pdbx_description
1 polymer ?
#
loop_
_entity_poly.entity_id
_entity_poly.type
_entity_poly.pdbx_seq_one_letter_code
_entity_poly.pdbx_strand_id
1 'polypeptide(L)'
;YDDVKAAELAPDVFSSERGSINMGVQPRENWRPEVLVSAAINSLINLDAPRHMQVRMQQLNFFVPRYVAQLQEKVAVKVDQLLDDMERKGPVVDFVKSFSQELPLFTLCEMLGVDEADRPKIIEWMHYLELAAQYTANPMSVFLNEPLFPLRFVKTIEEMFAYGKQVMADRRANPRDDLLSAIANSEVDGEPLPQEFLDGSWLLIIFAGNDTTRNSMSGTIKLLTEFQDQRQIVLSDPSMIPTMNHEALRLISPVIHMRRTAMQDTEVNGQMIAKDEKVVLWYGAANRDASVFPDPDRMDMTRDNVEKHLAFGHGVHKCLGFRVAQMQLRIASEKILERFPNITWTGKQKIAPNALVHAISSLKVNLYGVDGKRPVMVQGRTAAE
;
A
#
# COMPACT_ATOMS: atom_id res chain seq x y z
N TYR A 1 -12.94 7.19 15.99
CA TYR A 1 -11.55 6.73 16.19
C TYR A 1 -11.49 5.60 17.22
N ASP A 2 -11.97 5.83 18.43
CA ASP A 2 -11.85 4.88 19.53
C ASP A 2 -12.62 3.59 19.27
N ASP A 3 -13.78 3.62 18.63
CA ASP A 3 -14.55 2.43 18.25
C ASP A 3 -13.76 1.51 17.29
N VAL A 4 -13.11 2.11 16.28
CA VAL A 4 -12.26 1.36 15.33
C VAL A 4 -11.08 0.74 16.04
N LYS A 5 -10.42 1.50 16.91
CA LYS A 5 -9.27 1.04 17.68
C LYS A 5 -9.65 -0.06 18.68
N ALA A 6 -10.79 0.09 19.36
CA ALA A 6 -11.31 -0.92 20.29
C ALA A 6 -11.61 -2.24 19.56
N ALA A 7 -12.25 -2.19 18.39
CA ALA A 7 -12.52 -3.38 17.60
C ALA A 7 -11.22 -4.10 17.14
N GLU A 8 -10.18 -3.35 16.78
CA GLU A 8 -8.88 -3.95 16.39
C GLU A 8 -8.08 -4.51 17.57
N LEU A 9 -8.37 -4.05 18.80
CA LEU A 9 -7.75 -4.57 20.04
C LEU A 9 -8.49 -5.77 20.63
N ALA A 10 -9.65 -6.12 20.10
CA ALA A 10 -10.48 -7.24 20.56
C ALA A 10 -10.65 -8.33 19.47
N PRO A 11 -9.54 -8.96 18.99
CA PRO A 11 -9.59 -9.94 17.90
C PRO A 11 -10.42 -11.18 18.27
N ASP A 12 -10.55 -11.54 19.53
CA ASP A 12 -11.39 -12.66 19.98
C ASP A 12 -12.90 -12.37 19.83
N VAL A 13 -13.27 -11.09 19.79
CA VAL A 13 -14.65 -10.63 19.56
C VAL A 13 -14.88 -10.31 18.09
N PHE A 14 -13.89 -9.74 17.42
CA PHE A 14 -13.98 -9.25 16.03
C PHE A 14 -12.98 -10.00 15.13
N SER A 15 -13.42 -11.15 14.62
CA SER A 15 -12.63 -12.08 13.82
C SER A 15 -12.32 -11.53 12.42
N SER A 16 -11.11 -11.84 11.93
CA SER A 16 -10.68 -11.65 10.55
C SER A 16 -10.91 -12.89 9.67
N GLU A 17 -11.01 -14.10 10.24
CA GLU A 17 -11.05 -15.37 9.47
C GLU A 17 -12.26 -15.49 8.53
N ARG A 18 -13.35 -14.79 8.83
CA ARG A 18 -14.55 -14.76 7.96
C ARG A 18 -14.47 -13.67 6.88
N GLY A 19 -13.26 -13.23 6.56
CA GLY A 19 -12.92 -12.25 5.54
C GLY A 19 -12.75 -10.85 6.10
N SER A 20 -11.54 -10.32 5.96
CA SER A 20 -11.14 -8.98 6.42
C SER A 20 -11.31 -7.89 5.36
N ILE A 21 -11.41 -8.27 4.09
CA ILE A 21 -11.64 -7.37 2.95
C ILE A 21 -13.12 -7.37 2.62
N ASN A 22 -13.75 -6.18 2.64
CA ASN A 22 -15.14 -6.05 2.22
C ASN A 22 -15.22 -6.09 0.69
N MET A 23 -15.32 -7.29 0.15
CA MET A 23 -15.60 -7.52 -1.26
C MET A 23 -17.12 -7.40 -1.51
N GLY A 24 -17.71 -6.23 -1.38
CA GLY A 24 -19.15 -5.89 -1.38
C GLY A 24 -20.14 -6.69 -2.25
N VAL A 25 -19.67 -7.62 -3.06
CA VAL A 25 -20.44 -8.58 -3.83
C VAL A 25 -19.84 -9.96 -3.56
N GLN A 26 -20.63 -10.88 -3.04
CA GLN A 26 -20.28 -12.30 -3.12
C GLN A 26 -20.02 -12.63 -4.60
N PRO A 27 -18.88 -13.21 -4.96
CA PRO A 27 -18.64 -13.58 -6.34
C PRO A 27 -19.81 -14.46 -6.80
N ARG A 28 -20.44 -14.09 -7.92
CA ARG A 28 -21.30 -15.07 -8.61
C ARG A 28 -20.37 -16.24 -8.94
N GLU A 29 -20.71 -17.43 -8.48
CA GLU A 29 -19.87 -18.63 -8.43
C GLU A 29 -19.15 -19.01 -9.74
N ASN A 30 -19.45 -18.38 -10.87
CA ASN A 30 -19.10 -18.89 -12.20
C ASN A 30 -18.11 -18.05 -13.02
N TRP A 31 -17.49 -16.96 -12.49
CA TRP A 31 -16.65 -16.13 -13.36
C TRP A 31 -15.23 -15.82 -12.84
N ARG A 32 -14.91 -16.20 -11.60
CA ARG A 32 -13.57 -16.00 -11.03
C ARG A 32 -12.81 -17.32 -10.98
N PRO A 33 -11.51 -17.33 -11.28
CA PRO A 33 -10.69 -18.51 -11.04
C PRO A 33 -10.84 -18.95 -9.58
N GLU A 34 -11.14 -20.21 -9.34
CA GLU A 34 -11.33 -20.78 -8.01
C GLU A 34 -10.11 -20.55 -7.12
N VAL A 35 -8.91 -20.63 -7.71
CA VAL A 35 -7.64 -20.35 -7.03
C VAL A 35 -7.58 -18.93 -6.48
N LEU A 36 -8.13 -17.93 -7.19
CA LEU A 36 -8.14 -16.54 -6.72
C LEU A 36 -9.08 -16.38 -5.52
N VAL A 37 -10.24 -17.03 -5.53
CA VAL A 37 -11.19 -16.99 -4.41
C VAL A 37 -10.59 -17.68 -3.20
N SER A 38 -10.01 -18.86 -3.37
CA SER A 38 -9.30 -19.58 -2.30
C SER A 38 -8.15 -18.76 -1.73
N ALA A 39 -7.29 -18.21 -2.57
CA ALA A 39 -6.16 -17.39 -2.14
C ALA A 39 -6.59 -16.11 -1.40
N ALA A 40 -7.69 -15.50 -1.82
CA ALA A 40 -8.17 -14.27 -1.18
C ALA A 40 -8.59 -14.47 0.28
N ILE A 41 -9.03 -15.68 0.67
CA ILE A 41 -9.42 -16.01 2.04
C ILE A 41 -8.33 -16.73 2.83
N ASN A 42 -7.36 -17.37 2.18
CA ASN A 42 -6.27 -18.11 2.81
C ASN A 42 -4.98 -17.28 2.84
N SER A 43 -4.96 -16.21 3.63
CA SER A 43 -3.79 -15.34 3.75
C SER A 43 -3.66 -14.78 5.17
N LEU A 44 -2.48 -14.27 5.51
CA LEU A 44 -2.16 -13.75 6.84
C LEU A 44 -3.20 -12.73 7.35
N ILE A 45 -3.73 -11.90 6.47
CA ILE A 45 -4.71 -10.85 6.83
C ILE A 45 -6.07 -11.42 7.29
N ASN A 46 -6.34 -12.67 6.94
CA ASN A 46 -7.58 -13.40 7.28
C ASN A 46 -7.37 -14.48 8.34
N LEU A 47 -6.28 -14.44 9.09
CA LEU A 47 -6.06 -15.35 10.22
C LEU A 47 -6.39 -14.68 11.54
N ASP A 48 -6.88 -15.47 12.48
CA ASP A 48 -6.98 -15.11 13.89
C ASP A 48 -5.90 -15.82 14.72
N ALA A 49 -5.77 -15.42 15.98
CA ALA A 49 -4.88 -16.09 16.93
C ALA A 49 -5.35 -17.54 17.20
N PRO A 50 -4.44 -18.49 17.46
CA PRO A 50 -2.97 -18.32 17.55
C PRO A 50 -2.26 -18.36 16.19
N ARG A 51 -2.91 -18.88 15.14
CA ARG A 51 -2.31 -19.11 13.80
C ARG A 51 -1.76 -17.83 13.17
N HIS A 52 -2.46 -16.72 13.30
CA HIS A 52 -1.98 -15.43 12.82
C HIS A 52 -0.59 -15.09 13.36
N MET A 53 -0.38 -15.20 14.67
CA MET A 53 0.90 -14.85 15.29
C MET A 53 2.02 -15.82 14.90
N GLN A 54 1.72 -17.13 14.76
CA GLN A 54 2.68 -18.12 14.32
C GLN A 54 3.25 -17.77 12.93
N VAL A 55 2.36 -17.51 11.95
CA VAL A 55 2.78 -17.15 10.58
C VAL A 55 3.45 -15.78 10.55
N ARG A 56 2.88 -14.78 11.25
CA ARG A 56 3.41 -13.42 11.28
C ARG A 56 4.84 -13.35 11.80
N MET A 57 5.13 -14.05 12.89
CA MET A 57 6.46 -14.03 13.53
C MET A 57 7.55 -14.60 12.62
N GLN A 58 7.25 -15.60 11.80
CA GLN A 58 8.20 -16.21 10.86
C GLN A 58 8.58 -15.24 9.72
N GLN A 59 7.68 -14.36 9.34
CA GLN A 59 7.91 -13.35 8.30
C GLN A 59 8.52 -12.05 8.84
N LEU A 60 8.40 -11.80 10.15
CA LEU A 60 8.73 -10.50 10.77
C LEU A 60 10.17 -10.05 10.54
N ASN A 61 11.12 -10.98 10.42
CA ASN A 61 12.54 -10.68 10.23
C ASN A 61 12.83 -9.83 8.98
N PHE A 62 11.98 -9.91 7.95
CA PHE A 62 12.08 -9.13 6.71
C PHE A 62 11.46 -7.73 6.81
N PHE A 63 10.95 -7.37 7.99
CA PHE A 63 10.33 -6.07 8.26
C PHE A 63 10.94 -5.35 9.47
N VAL A 64 11.99 -5.93 10.08
CA VAL A 64 12.71 -5.28 11.18
C VAL A 64 13.64 -4.18 10.68
N PRO A 65 14.01 -3.20 11.53
CA PRO A 65 14.84 -2.07 11.12
C PRO A 65 16.14 -2.46 10.42
N ARG A 66 16.81 -3.54 10.86
CA ARG A 66 18.06 -4.02 10.24
C ARG A 66 17.88 -4.42 8.77
N TYR A 67 16.82 -5.15 8.45
CA TYR A 67 16.54 -5.56 7.07
C TYR A 67 16.11 -4.36 6.20
N VAL A 68 15.26 -3.49 6.76
CA VAL A 68 14.81 -2.28 6.06
C VAL A 68 15.99 -1.36 5.74
N ALA A 69 17.00 -1.27 6.61
CA ALA A 69 18.21 -0.49 6.36
C ALA A 69 19.03 -1.03 5.15
N GLN A 70 19.04 -2.33 4.92
CA GLN A 70 19.70 -2.94 3.74
C GLN A 70 19.00 -2.57 2.42
N LEU A 71 17.67 -2.42 2.45
CA LEU A 71 16.90 -1.99 1.28
C LEU A 71 17.06 -0.50 0.99
N GLN A 72 17.38 0.30 1.99
CA GLN A 72 17.40 1.76 1.90
C GLN A 72 18.33 2.27 0.79
N GLU A 73 19.53 1.70 0.67
CA GLU A 73 20.49 2.12 -0.36
C GLU A 73 19.98 1.84 -1.77
N LYS A 74 19.42 0.63 -1.99
CA LYS A 74 18.86 0.24 -3.27
C LYS A 74 17.66 1.13 -3.65
N VAL A 75 16.79 1.40 -2.67
CA VAL A 75 15.64 2.29 -2.84
C VAL A 75 16.09 3.71 -3.18
N ALA A 76 17.12 4.23 -2.51
CA ALA A 76 17.66 5.56 -2.78
C ALA A 76 18.21 5.68 -4.21
N VAL A 77 18.96 4.69 -4.68
CA VAL A 77 19.46 4.63 -6.07
C VAL A 77 18.30 4.57 -7.06
N LYS A 78 17.27 3.74 -6.77
CA LYS A 78 16.10 3.67 -7.65
C LYS A 78 15.32 4.98 -7.71
N VAL A 79 15.19 5.68 -6.60
CA VAL A 79 14.57 7.02 -6.56
C VAL A 79 15.32 7.99 -7.47
N ASP A 80 16.66 8.05 -7.39
CA ASP A 80 17.45 8.93 -8.26
C ASP A 80 17.23 8.62 -9.74
N GLN A 81 17.23 7.34 -10.13
CA GLN A 81 16.94 6.92 -11.50
C GLN A 81 15.55 7.37 -11.97
N LEU A 82 14.54 7.22 -11.12
CA LEU A 82 13.16 7.63 -11.44
C LEU A 82 13.04 9.16 -11.59
N LEU A 83 13.76 9.92 -10.75
CA LEU A 83 13.78 11.38 -10.85
C LEU A 83 14.50 11.84 -12.13
N ASP A 84 15.61 11.18 -12.52
CA ASP A 84 16.28 11.42 -13.79
C ASP A 84 15.36 11.16 -14.99
N ASP A 85 14.60 10.07 -14.94
CA ASP A 85 13.63 9.72 -15.98
C ASP A 85 12.49 10.73 -16.07
N MET A 86 11.98 11.21 -14.91
CA MET A 86 10.95 12.24 -14.88
C MET A 86 11.46 13.54 -15.51
N GLU A 87 12.69 13.94 -15.19
CA GLU A 87 13.30 15.16 -15.71
C GLU A 87 13.50 15.08 -17.23
N ARG A 88 13.91 13.92 -17.75
CA ARG A 88 14.07 13.69 -19.21
C ARG A 88 12.73 13.73 -19.95
N LYS A 89 11.63 13.30 -19.32
CA LYS A 89 10.28 13.32 -19.92
C LYS A 89 9.70 14.74 -20.05
N GLY A 90 10.30 15.71 -19.37
CA GLY A 90 9.91 17.12 -19.47
C GLY A 90 9.19 17.67 -18.26
N PRO A 91 8.75 18.95 -18.29
CA PRO A 91 8.25 19.63 -17.11
C PRO A 91 6.93 19.08 -16.58
N VAL A 92 6.11 18.46 -17.44
CA VAL A 92 4.81 17.89 -17.04
C VAL A 92 4.81 16.41 -17.29
N VAL A 93 4.71 15.64 -16.20
CA VAL A 93 4.73 14.17 -16.23
C VAL A 93 3.51 13.58 -15.54
N ASP A 94 3.26 12.30 -15.80
CA ASP A 94 2.35 11.49 -14.98
C ASP A 94 3.15 10.89 -13.84
N PHE A 95 2.99 11.45 -12.64
CA PHE A 95 3.73 11.04 -11.45
C PHE A 95 3.48 9.57 -11.06
N VAL A 96 2.25 9.08 -11.28
CA VAL A 96 1.93 7.68 -11.02
C VAL A 96 2.78 6.77 -11.90
N LYS A 97 2.72 6.96 -13.20
CA LYS A 97 3.41 6.12 -14.19
C LYS A 97 4.93 6.28 -14.19
N SER A 98 5.42 7.45 -13.79
CA SER A 98 6.84 7.76 -13.85
C SER A 98 7.57 7.53 -12.54
N PHE A 99 6.84 7.42 -11.42
CA PHE A 99 7.46 7.35 -10.09
C PHE A 99 6.72 6.45 -9.11
N SER A 100 5.48 6.85 -8.72
CA SER A 100 4.86 6.25 -7.54
C SER A 100 4.37 4.81 -7.72
N GLN A 101 4.21 4.34 -8.94
CA GLN A 101 3.95 2.93 -9.27
C GLN A 101 5.24 2.10 -9.29
N GLU A 102 6.33 2.68 -9.83
CA GLU A 102 7.58 1.96 -10.06
C GLU A 102 8.36 1.67 -8.77
N LEU A 103 8.39 2.65 -7.83
CA LEU A 103 9.21 2.53 -6.63
C LEU A 103 8.74 1.42 -5.67
N PRO A 104 7.43 1.31 -5.32
CA PRO A 104 6.96 0.23 -4.47
C PRO A 104 7.12 -1.15 -5.10
N LEU A 105 6.90 -1.24 -6.42
CA LEU A 105 7.10 -2.47 -7.17
C LEU A 105 8.57 -2.92 -7.15
N PHE A 106 9.50 -2.00 -7.40
CA PHE A 106 10.93 -2.28 -7.29
C PHE A 106 11.28 -2.83 -5.90
N THR A 107 10.82 -2.13 -4.85
CA THR A 107 11.10 -2.52 -3.46
C THR A 107 10.52 -3.90 -3.14
N LEU A 108 9.30 -4.18 -3.61
CA LEU A 108 8.67 -5.49 -3.44
C LEU A 108 9.49 -6.60 -4.11
N CYS A 109 9.92 -6.40 -5.36
CA CYS A 109 10.74 -7.37 -6.09
C CYS A 109 12.09 -7.65 -5.40
N GLU A 110 12.73 -6.61 -4.82
CA GLU A 110 13.95 -6.76 -4.04
C GLU A 110 13.71 -7.61 -2.77
N MET A 111 12.60 -7.38 -2.06
CA MET A 111 12.24 -8.15 -0.86
C MET A 111 11.89 -9.61 -1.16
N LEU A 112 11.26 -9.85 -2.30
CA LEU A 112 10.87 -11.19 -2.75
C LEU A 112 12.02 -11.96 -3.40
N GLY A 113 13.14 -11.31 -3.71
CA GLY A 113 14.22 -11.93 -4.45
C GLY A 113 13.79 -12.37 -5.86
N VAL A 114 12.91 -11.60 -6.51
CA VAL A 114 12.44 -11.83 -7.88
C VAL A 114 13.48 -11.31 -8.86
N ASP A 115 13.83 -12.13 -9.82
CA ASP A 115 14.79 -11.77 -10.86
C ASP A 115 14.28 -10.58 -11.71
N GLU A 116 15.20 -9.73 -12.14
CA GLU A 116 14.85 -8.51 -12.88
C GLU A 116 14.08 -8.80 -14.16
N ALA A 117 14.40 -9.91 -14.82
CA ALA A 117 13.72 -10.38 -16.04
C ALA A 117 12.23 -10.71 -15.82
N ASP A 118 11.82 -11.04 -14.59
CA ASP A 118 10.44 -11.39 -14.27
C ASP A 118 9.60 -10.21 -13.75
N ARG A 119 10.23 -9.08 -13.42
CA ARG A 119 9.52 -7.87 -12.94
C ARG A 119 8.40 -7.38 -13.87
N PRO A 120 8.54 -7.40 -15.21
CA PRO A 120 7.46 -7.03 -16.11
C PRO A 120 6.19 -7.88 -15.94
N LYS A 121 6.33 -9.17 -15.60
CA LYS A 121 5.18 -10.07 -15.34
C LYS A 121 4.39 -9.61 -14.10
N ILE A 122 5.11 -9.21 -13.05
CA ILE A 122 4.46 -8.71 -11.83
C ILE A 122 3.67 -7.44 -12.11
N ILE A 123 4.20 -6.54 -12.94
CA ILE A 123 3.48 -5.32 -13.40
C ILE A 123 2.18 -5.71 -14.12
N GLU A 124 2.23 -6.70 -14.99
CA GLU A 124 1.07 -7.16 -15.74
C GLU A 124 0.03 -7.79 -14.80
N TRP A 125 0.44 -8.65 -13.87
CA TRP A 125 -0.47 -9.26 -12.88
C TRP A 125 -1.16 -8.21 -12.02
N MET A 126 -0.42 -7.21 -11.54
CA MET A 126 -0.98 -6.11 -10.75
C MET A 126 -1.98 -5.29 -11.57
N HIS A 127 -1.67 -5.01 -12.82
CA HIS A 127 -2.60 -4.32 -13.72
C HIS A 127 -3.93 -5.08 -13.87
N TYR A 128 -3.89 -6.41 -14.06
CA TYR A 128 -5.10 -7.21 -14.18
C TYR A 128 -5.86 -7.36 -12.85
N LEU A 129 -5.18 -7.40 -11.71
CA LEU A 129 -5.84 -7.35 -10.39
C LEU A 129 -6.54 -6.00 -10.17
N GLU A 130 -5.92 -4.90 -10.56
CA GLU A 130 -6.54 -3.56 -10.50
C GLU A 130 -7.75 -3.46 -11.44
N LEU A 131 -7.65 -3.96 -12.67
CA LEU A 131 -8.77 -4.03 -13.60
C LEU A 131 -9.92 -4.90 -13.07
N ALA A 132 -9.62 -5.99 -12.36
CA ALA A 132 -10.65 -6.82 -11.74
C ALA A 132 -11.41 -6.06 -10.65
N ALA A 133 -10.73 -5.25 -9.84
CA ALA A 133 -11.38 -4.38 -8.85
C ALA A 133 -12.26 -3.32 -9.54
N GLN A 134 -11.79 -2.73 -10.64
CA GLN A 134 -12.58 -1.78 -11.44
C GLN A 134 -13.79 -2.46 -12.10
N TYR A 135 -13.61 -3.67 -12.64
CA TYR A 135 -14.68 -4.45 -13.26
C TYR A 135 -15.82 -4.74 -12.29
N THR A 136 -15.51 -5.02 -11.03
CA THR A 136 -16.56 -5.24 -10.01
C THR A 136 -17.37 -3.97 -9.73
N ALA A 137 -16.75 -2.80 -9.82
CA ALA A 137 -17.41 -1.51 -9.58
C ALA A 137 -18.15 -0.99 -10.83
N ASN A 138 -17.54 -1.12 -12.00
CA ASN A 138 -18.11 -0.68 -13.28
C ASN A 138 -17.65 -1.56 -14.44
N PRO A 139 -18.36 -2.70 -14.72
CA PRO A 139 -17.99 -3.64 -15.77
C PRO A 139 -17.89 -3.01 -17.16
N MET A 140 -18.80 -2.09 -17.46
CA MET A 140 -18.89 -1.46 -18.78
C MET A 140 -17.64 -0.60 -19.08
N SER A 141 -17.11 0.11 -18.09
CA SER A 141 -15.93 0.95 -18.26
C SER A 141 -14.69 0.11 -18.59
N VAL A 142 -14.55 -1.06 -17.98
CA VAL A 142 -13.44 -1.98 -18.28
C VAL A 142 -13.63 -2.62 -19.66
N PHE A 143 -14.84 -3.05 -19.99
CA PHE A 143 -15.14 -3.71 -21.26
C PHE A 143 -14.90 -2.78 -22.48
N LEU A 144 -15.19 -1.50 -22.35
CA LEU A 144 -14.96 -0.51 -23.43
C LEU A 144 -13.48 -0.26 -23.69
N ASN A 145 -12.62 -0.35 -22.66
CA ASN A 145 -11.18 -0.12 -22.80
C ASN A 145 -10.39 -1.40 -23.04
N GLU A 146 -10.87 -2.53 -22.48
CA GLU A 146 -10.25 -3.86 -22.56
C GLU A 146 -11.31 -4.93 -22.89
N PRO A 147 -11.77 -5.03 -24.14
CA PRO A 147 -12.87 -5.94 -24.51
C PRO A 147 -12.57 -7.42 -24.23
N LEU A 148 -11.30 -7.81 -24.25
CA LEU A 148 -10.84 -9.18 -23.96
C LEU A 148 -10.49 -9.39 -22.48
N PHE A 149 -10.81 -8.44 -21.60
CA PHE A 149 -10.46 -8.51 -20.17
C PHE A 149 -10.84 -9.86 -19.53
N PRO A 150 -12.04 -10.43 -19.67
CA PRO A 150 -12.38 -11.67 -18.97
C PRO A 150 -11.48 -12.83 -19.32
N LEU A 151 -11.14 -12.99 -20.63
CA LEU A 151 -10.29 -14.07 -21.11
C LEU A 151 -8.82 -13.86 -20.67
N ARG A 152 -8.32 -12.64 -20.83
CA ARG A 152 -6.95 -12.29 -20.43
C ARG A 152 -6.77 -12.37 -18.94
N PHE A 153 -7.76 -11.91 -18.17
CA PHE A 153 -7.73 -11.96 -16.71
C PHE A 153 -7.56 -13.39 -16.19
N VAL A 154 -8.39 -14.33 -16.66
CA VAL A 154 -8.28 -15.74 -16.23
C VAL A 154 -6.89 -16.27 -16.52
N LYS A 155 -6.41 -16.12 -17.76
CA LYS A 155 -5.07 -16.57 -18.16
C LYS A 155 -3.97 -15.94 -17.32
N THR A 156 -4.00 -14.62 -17.12
CA THR A 156 -2.99 -13.87 -16.35
C THR A 156 -2.96 -14.29 -14.87
N ILE A 157 -4.14 -14.55 -14.29
CA ILE A 157 -4.22 -15.03 -12.90
C ILE A 157 -3.70 -16.46 -12.76
N GLU A 158 -4.01 -17.34 -13.72
CA GLU A 158 -3.43 -18.69 -13.74
C GLU A 158 -1.91 -18.68 -13.86
N GLU A 159 -1.37 -17.84 -14.75
CA GLU A 159 0.09 -17.64 -14.90
C GLU A 159 0.73 -17.09 -13.61
N MET A 160 0.08 -16.13 -12.94
CA MET A 160 0.54 -15.57 -11.67
C MET A 160 0.66 -16.64 -10.59
N PHE A 161 -0.37 -17.47 -10.43
CA PHE A 161 -0.35 -18.54 -9.42
C PHE A 161 0.59 -19.68 -9.80
N ALA A 162 0.70 -20.03 -11.09
CA ALA A 162 1.67 -21.03 -11.55
C ALA A 162 3.11 -20.59 -11.25
N TYR A 163 3.43 -19.33 -11.50
CA TYR A 163 4.73 -18.75 -11.15
C TYR A 163 4.95 -18.76 -9.63
N GLY A 164 3.97 -18.32 -8.84
CA GLY A 164 4.04 -18.34 -7.37
C GLY A 164 4.33 -19.73 -6.82
N LYS A 165 3.64 -20.76 -7.33
CA LYS A 165 3.87 -22.17 -6.95
C LYS A 165 5.28 -22.61 -7.29
N GLN A 166 5.77 -22.28 -8.50
CA GLN A 166 7.12 -22.63 -8.92
C GLN A 166 8.19 -21.99 -8.02
N VAL A 167 8.05 -20.67 -7.74
CA VAL A 167 9.02 -19.95 -6.90
C VAL A 167 8.98 -20.45 -5.45
N MET A 168 7.80 -20.70 -4.89
CA MET A 168 7.68 -21.24 -3.53
C MET A 168 8.28 -22.63 -3.42
N ALA A 169 8.11 -23.50 -4.44
CA ALA A 169 8.73 -24.81 -4.49
C ALA A 169 10.28 -24.72 -4.57
N ASP A 170 10.80 -23.79 -5.40
CA ASP A 170 12.26 -23.53 -5.44
C ASP A 170 12.77 -23.05 -4.08
N ARG A 171 12.08 -22.13 -3.41
CA ARG A 171 12.49 -21.62 -2.08
C ARG A 171 12.40 -22.66 -0.96
N ARG A 172 11.55 -23.66 -1.08
CA ARG A 172 11.54 -24.82 -0.18
C ARG A 172 12.75 -25.71 -0.40
N ALA A 173 13.11 -25.97 -1.66
CA ALA A 173 14.25 -26.79 -2.02
C ALA A 173 15.60 -26.08 -1.80
N ASN A 174 15.65 -24.79 -2.08
CA ASN A 174 16.85 -23.96 -2.07
C ASN A 174 16.56 -22.64 -1.32
N PRO A 175 16.48 -22.65 0.02
CA PRO A 175 16.18 -21.46 0.80
C PRO A 175 17.22 -20.34 0.57
N ARG A 176 16.74 -19.09 0.44
CA ARG A 176 17.54 -17.86 0.32
C ARG A 176 17.21 -16.91 1.46
N ASP A 177 18.02 -15.86 1.62
CA ASP A 177 17.71 -14.79 2.57
C ASP A 177 16.73 -13.78 1.94
N ASP A 178 15.51 -14.27 1.63
CA ASP A 178 14.43 -13.48 1.07
C ASP A 178 13.07 -13.81 1.72
N LEU A 179 12.12 -12.90 1.56
CA LEU A 179 10.78 -13.04 2.15
C LEU A 179 10.02 -14.24 1.59
N LEU A 180 10.25 -14.60 0.32
CA LEU A 180 9.63 -15.80 -0.27
C LEU A 180 10.09 -17.07 0.39
N SER A 181 11.37 -17.19 0.76
CA SER A 181 11.88 -18.33 1.51
C SER A 181 11.23 -18.44 2.90
N ALA A 182 11.04 -17.31 3.59
CA ALA A 182 10.36 -17.32 4.88
C ALA A 182 8.90 -17.78 4.75
N ILE A 183 8.18 -17.34 3.72
CA ILE A 183 6.79 -17.74 3.48
C ILE A 183 6.72 -19.22 3.08
N ALA A 184 7.55 -19.64 2.12
CA ALA A 184 7.55 -21.00 1.61
C ALA A 184 7.83 -22.05 2.68
N ASN A 185 8.65 -21.69 3.69
CA ASN A 185 9.04 -22.57 4.79
C ASN A 185 8.30 -22.24 6.11
N SER A 186 7.24 -21.44 6.06
CA SER A 186 6.41 -21.16 7.23
C SER A 186 5.61 -22.38 7.66
N GLU A 187 5.46 -22.54 8.97
CA GLU A 187 4.78 -23.66 9.62
C GLU A 187 3.71 -23.14 10.60
N VAL A 188 2.67 -23.94 10.79
CA VAL A 188 1.67 -23.77 11.84
C VAL A 188 1.54 -25.11 12.57
N ASP A 189 1.71 -25.08 13.90
CA ASP A 189 1.68 -26.25 14.77
C ASP A 189 2.72 -27.34 14.37
N GLY A 190 3.84 -26.92 13.78
CA GLY A 190 4.92 -27.80 13.30
C GLY A 190 4.69 -28.43 11.93
N GLU A 191 3.60 -28.07 11.28
CA GLU A 191 3.27 -28.55 9.92
C GLU A 191 3.46 -27.42 8.89
N PRO A 192 4.05 -27.74 7.71
CA PRO A 192 4.20 -26.76 6.63
C PRO A 192 2.86 -26.17 6.20
N LEU A 193 2.84 -24.90 5.84
CA LEU A 193 1.64 -24.24 5.31
C LEU A 193 1.12 -24.98 4.06
N PRO A 194 -0.20 -25.26 3.97
CA PRO A 194 -0.80 -25.85 2.80
C PRO A 194 -0.73 -24.92 1.58
N GLN A 195 -0.89 -25.46 0.37
CA GLN A 195 -0.67 -24.72 -0.88
C GLN A 195 -1.61 -23.51 -1.02
N GLU A 196 -2.87 -23.64 -0.61
CA GLU A 196 -3.83 -22.53 -0.66
C GLU A 196 -3.39 -21.34 0.19
N PHE A 197 -2.65 -21.60 1.28
CA PHE A 197 -2.07 -20.56 2.13
C PHE A 197 -0.85 -19.89 1.49
N LEU A 198 -0.03 -20.66 0.77
CA LEU A 198 1.09 -20.12 -0.01
C LEU A 198 0.57 -19.27 -1.16
N ASP A 199 -0.48 -19.73 -1.85
CA ASP A 199 -1.15 -18.99 -2.91
C ASP A 199 -1.76 -17.68 -2.36
N GLY A 200 -2.39 -17.74 -1.17
CA GLY A 200 -2.92 -16.57 -0.48
C GLY A 200 -1.85 -15.58 -0.04
N SER A 201 -0.73 -16.06 0.46
CA SER A 201 0.41 -15.23 0.84
C SER A 201 1.04 -14.56 -0.39
N TRP A 202 1.17 -15.28 -1.50
CA TRP A 202 1.64 -14.75 -2.77
C TRP A 202 0.75 -13.61 -3.28
N LEU A 203 -0.56 -13.85 -3.34
CA LEU A 203 -1.54 -12.85 -3.74
C LEU A 203 -1.50 -11.62 -2.84
N LEU A 204 -1.49 -11.83 -1.51
CA LEU A 204 -1.50 -10.74 -0.53
C LEU A 204 -0.28 -9.84 -0.68
N ILE A 205 0.91 -10.40 -0.83
CA ILE A 205 2.14 -9.61 -0.92
C ILE A 205 2.19 -8.78 -2.18
N ILE A 206 1.83 -9.36 -3.34
CA ILE A 206 1.78 -8.63 -4.60
C ILE A 206 0.78 -7.47 -4.50
N PHE A 207 -0.39 -7.70 -3.91
CA PHE A 207 -1.45 -6.70 -3.82
C PHE A 207 -1.16 -5.62 -2.78
N ALA A 208 -0.74 -6.01 -1.57
CA ALA A 208 -0.67 -5.09 -0.42
C ALA A 208 0.48 -4.08 -0.51
N GLY A 209 1.62 -4.48 -1.10
CA GLY A 209 2.86 -3.70 -1.05
C GLY A 209 2.92 -2.53 -2.03
N ASN A 210 2.11 -2.53 -3.08
CA ASN A 210 2.23 -1.54 -4.16
C ASN A 210 1.21 -0.41 -4.06
N ASP A 211 -0.08 -0.72 -4.12
CA ASP A 211 -1.14 0.27 -4.30
C ASP A 211 -1.23 1.27 -3.15
N THR A 212 -1.05 0.81 -1.93
CA THR A 212 -1.10 1.65 -0.73
C THR A 212 0.02 2.69 -0.72
N THR A 213 1.26 2.28 -1.03
CA THR A 213 2.43 3.16 -1.07
C THR A 213 2.37 4.09 -2.28
N ARG A 214 1.93 3.60 -3.45
CA ARG A 214 1.66 4.42 -4.65
C ARG A 214 0.70 5.57 -4.34
N ASN A 215 -0.42 5.27 -3.70
CA ASN A 215 -1.43 6.26 -3.35
C ASN A 215 -0.92 7.24 -2.29
N SER A 216 -0.13 6.78 -1.33
CA SER A 216 0.48 7.64 -0.32
C SER A 216 1.44 8.66 -0.94
N MET A 217 2.34 8.24 -1.83
CA MET A 217 3.26 9.15 -2.53
C MET A 217 2.49 10.16 -3.39
N SER A 218 1.54 9.69 -4.18
CA SER A 218 0.75 10.55 -5.09
C SER A 218 -0.11 11.54 -4.31
N GLY A 219 -0.74 11.09 -3.23
CA GLY A 219 -1.54 11.94 -2.35
C GLY A 219 -0.69 12.97 -1.61
N THR A 220 0.54 12.65 -1.21
CA THR A 220 1.46 13.61 -0.57
C THR A 220 1.77 14.79 -1.50
N ILE A 221 2.08 14.54 -2.78
CA ILE A 221 2.31 15.63 -3.76
C ILE A 221 1.06 16.50 -3.93
N LYS A 222 -0.12 15.88 -3.96
CA LYS A 222 -1.39 16.62 -4.02
C LYS A 222 -1.59 17.49 -2.79
N LEU A 223 -1.44 16.94 -1.58
CA LEU A 223 -1.57 17.66 -0.33
C LEU A 223 -0.58 18.83 -0.22
N LEU A 224 0.68 18.63 -0.57
CA LEU A 224 1.66 19.71 -0.60
C LEU A 224 1.36 20.80 -1.66
N THR A 225 0.56 20.49 -2.68
CA THR A 225 0.06 21.48 -3.62
C THR A 225 -1.10 22.27 -3.04
N GLU A 226 -1.99 21.62 -2.29
CA GLU A 226 -3.18 22.23 -1.68
C GLU A 226 -2.83 23.06 -0.44
N PHE A 227 -1.88 22.58 0.39
CA PHE A 227 -1.46 23.20 1.65
C PHE A 227 -0.05 23.82 1.52
N GLN A 228 0.02 25.00 0.88
CA GLN A 228 1.30 25.67 0.57
C GLN A 228 2.05 26.13 1.82
N ASP A 229 1.34 26.51 2.89
CA ASP A 229 1.93 26.85 4.18
C ASP A 229 2.71 25.65 4.77
N GLN A 230 2.13 24.44 4.70
CA GLN A 230 2.76 23.22 5.16
C GLN A 230 3.96 22.81 4.28
N ARG A 231 3.85 23.06 2.97
CA ARG A 231 4.96 22.88 2.06
C ARG A 231 6.16 23.77 2.42
N GLN A 232 5.92 25.04 2.77
CA GLN A 232 7.00 25.96 3.16
C GLN A 232 7.70 25.48 4.44
N ILE A 233 6.98 24.92 5.40
CA ILE A 233 7.58 24.33 6.61
C ILE A 233 8.58 23.24 6.22
N VAL A 234 8.17 22.25 5.44
CA VAL A 234 9.06 21.13 5.10
C VAL A 234 10.22 21.51 4.18
N LEU A 235 10.07 22.55 3.35
CA LEU A 235 11.16 23.09 2.53
C LEU A 235 12.17 23.89 3.36
N SER A 236 11.75 24.58 4.41
CA SER A 236 12.62 25.31 5.32
C SER A 236 13.28 24.40 6.37
N ASP A 237 12.61 23.32 6.76
CA ASP A 237 13.12 22.33 7.71
C ASP A 237 12.83 20.90 7.20
N PRO A 238 13.74 20.29 6.43
CA PRO A 238 13.60 18.92 5.94
C PRO A 238 13.51 17.85 7.04
N SER A 239 13.89 18.17 8.29
CA SER A 239 13.70 17.23 9.42
C SER A 239 12.24 16.93 9.72
N MET A 240 11.31 17.76 9.22
CA MET A 240 9.87 17.57 9.31
C MET A 240 9.31 16.53 8.31
N ILE A 241 10.10 16.00 7.38
CA ILE A 241 9.63 15.03 6.38
C ILE A 241 8.99 13.79 7.00
N PRO A 242 9.51 13.15 8.06
CA PRO A 242 8.81 12.05 8.71
C PRO A 242 7.42 12.43 9.22
N THR A 243 7.30 13.58 9.90
CA THR A 243 6.04 14.10 10.41
C THR A 243 5.06 14.43 9.28
N MET A 244 5.56 15.05 8.20
CA MET A 244 4.80 15.31 6.99
C MET A 244 4.21 14.02 6.41
N ASN A 245 5.00 12.95 6.34
CA ASN A 245 4.54 11.67 5.81
C ASN A 245 3.46 11.02 6.70
N HIS A 246 3.58 11.13 8.02
CA HIS A 246 2.53 10.68 8.94
C HIS A 246 1.23 11.46 8.74
N GLU A 247 1.30 12.78 8.66
CA GLU A 247 0.12 13.63 8.45
C GLU A 247 -0.52 13.40 7.07
N ALA A 248 0.30 13.23 6.03
CA ALA A 248 -0.19 12.84 4.72
C ALA A 248 -0.89 11.47 4.75
N LEU A 249 -0.32 10.46 5.41
CA LEU A 249 -0.93 9.13 5.59
C LEU A 249 -2.27 9.23 6.34
N ARG A 250 -2.37 10.08 7.37
CA ARG A 250 -3.61 10.34 8.08
C ARG A 250 -4.70 10.82 7.13
N LEU A 251 -4.42 11.86 6.34
CA LEU A 251 -5.37 12.45 5.41
C LEU A 251 -5.69 11.56 4.22
N ILE A 252 -4.72 10.85 3.67
CA ILE A 252 -4.92 9.96 2.52
C ILE A 252 -5.66 8.71 2.92
N SER A 253 -5.28 8.08 4.05
CA SER A 253 -5.83 6.80 4.51
C SER A 253 -5.92 5.79 3.35
N PRO A 254 -4.79 5.32 2.79
CA PRO A 254 -4.76 4.61 1.50
C PRO A 254 -5.65 3.36 1.49
N VAL A 255 -5.77 2.64 2.62
CA VAL A 255 -6.81 1.64 2.84
C VAL A 255 -8.03 2.35 3.41
N ILE A 256 -9.16 2.25 2.70
CA ILE A 256 -10.40 2.97 3.06
C ILE A 256 -11.01 2.32 4.30
N HIS A 257 -11.12 0.99 4.29
CA HIS A 257 -11.71 0.23 5.38
C HIS A 257 -11.21 -1.22 5.41
N MET A 258 -11.39 -1.85 6.54
CA MET A 258 -11.30 -3.31 6.72
C MET A 258 -12.60 -3.83 7.35
N ARG A 259 -12.82 -5.14 7.27
CA ARG A 259 -13.99 -5.80 7.84
C ARG A 259 -13.58 -6.76 8.96
N ARG A 260 -14.49 -6.91 9.91
CA ARG A 260 -14.47 -7.96 10.94
C ARG A 260 -15.84 -8.65 10.98
N THR A 261 -15.90 -9.80 11.63
CA THR A 261 -17.15 -10.47 11.95
C THR A 261 -17.25 -10.64 13.46
N ALA A 262 -18.39 -10.24 14.05
CA ALA A 262 -18.62 -10.42 15.48
C ALA A 262 -18.76 -11.92 15.80
N MET A 263 -18.00 -12.41 16.77
CA MET A 263 -18.01 -13.82 17.18
C MET A 263 -19.00 -14.11 18.27
N GLN A 264 -19.53 -13.07 18.90
CA GLN A 264 -20.56 -13.11 19.95
C GLN A 264 -21.38 -11.82 19.90
N ASP A 265 -22.52 -11.82 20.56
CA ASP A 265 -23.26 -10.58 20.81
C ASP A 265 -22.37 -9.64 21.62
N THR A 266 -22.23 -8.41 21.17
CA THR A 266 -21.35 -7.40 21.77
C THR A 266 -21.93 -6.00 21.61
N GLU A 267 -21.34 -5.05 22.31
CA GLU A 267 -21.74 -3.64 22.21
C GLU A 267 -20.52 -2.77 21.90
N VAL A 268 -20.67 -1.82 21.01
CA VAL A 268 -19.68 -0.79 20.70
C VAL A 268 -20.37 0.57 20.80
N ASN A 269 -19.94 1.38 21.75
CA ASN A 269 -20.44 2.75 21.94
C ASN A 269 -21.98 2.85 22.00
N GLY A 270 -22.64 1.94 22.74
CA GLY A 270 -24.09 1.88 22.90
C GLY A 270 -24.84 1.18 21.77
N GLN A 271 -24.15 0.78 20.69
CA GLN A 271 -24.73 0.04 19.58
C GLN A 271 -24.54 -1.46 19.78
N MET A 272 -25.64 -2.19 19.90
CA MET A 272 -25.60 -3.66 19.92
C MET A 272 -25.25 -4.21 18.55
N ILE A 273 -24.36 -5.20 18.53
CA ILE A 273 -23.90 -5.95 17.36
C ILE A 273 -24.13 -7.43 17.66
N ALA A 274 -24.96 -8.08 16.86
CA ALA A 274 -25.24 -9.49 17.04
C ALA A 274 -24.09 -10.37 16.54
N LYS A 275 -23.99 -11.57 17.09
CA LYS A 275 -23.08 -12.60 16.58
C LYS A 275 -23.27 -12.79 15.06
N ASP A 276 -22.19 -13.00 14.34
CA ASP A 276 -22.09 -13.17 12.89
C ASP A 276 -22.36 -11.91 12.06
N GLU A 277 -22.67 -10.77 12.69
CA GLU A 277 -22.76 -9.50 11.97
C GLU A 277 -21.37 -9.01 11.51
N LYS A 278 -21.39 -8.30 10.39
CA LYS A 278 -20.20 -7.72 9.77
C LYS A 278 -19.97 -6.30 10.29
N VAL A 279 -18.77 -6.05 10.79
CA VAL A 279 -18.34 -4.74 11.27
C VAL A 279 -17.33 -4.16 10.30
N VAL A 280 -17.59 -2.97 9.78
CA VAL A 280 -16.69 -2.28 8.85
C VAL A 280 -15.93 -1.19 9.59
N LEU A 281 -14.62 -1.29 9.60
CA LEU A 281 -13.69 -0.35 10.25
C LEU A 281 -13.27 0.72 9.23
N TRP A 282 -13.84 1.91 9.29
CA TRP A 282 -13.57 3.01 8.37
C TRP A 282 -12.36 3.82 8.81
N TYR A 283 -11.15 3.50 8.32
CA TYR A 283 -9.91 4.19 8.71
C TYR A 283 -9.91 5.66 8.30
N GLY A 284 -10.43 5.99 7.12
CA GLY A 284 -10.53 7.37 6.66
C GLY A 284 -11.40 8.24 7.56
N ALA A 285 -12.48 7.69 8.12
CA ALA A 285 -13.33 8.39 9.09
C ALA A 285 -12.62 8.51 10.46
N ALA A 286 -12.01 7.41 10.93
CA ALA A 286 -11.27 7.42 12.19
C ALA A 286 -10.11 8.44 12.17
N ASN A 287 -9.40 8.54 11.05
CA ASN A 287 -8.31 9.49 10.87
C ASN A 287 -8.78 10.96 10.70
N ARG A 288 -10.08 11.18 10.59
CA ARG A 288 -10.73 12.50 10.57
C ARG A 288 -11.65 12.75 11.75
N ASP A 289 -11.48 12.00 12.82
CA ASP A 289 -12.22 12.22 14.06
C ASP A 289 -11.72 13.51 14.75
N ALA A 290 -12.58 14.53 14.82
CA ALA A 290 -12.25 15.83 15.39
C ALA A 290 -11.94 15.78 16.89
N SER A 291 -12.40 14.74 17.60
CA SER A 291 -12.07 14.53 19.01
C SER A 291 -10.61 14.14 19.23
N VAL A 292 -9.97 13.56 18.21
CA VAL A 292 -8.56 13.15 18.23
C VAL A 292 -7.69 14.09 17.42
N PHE A 293 -8.16 14.52 16.24
CA PHE A 293 -7.44 15.40 15.32
C PHE A 293 -8.22 16.69 15.11
N PRO A 294 -8.01 17.74 15.94
CA PRO A 294 -8.66 19.04 15.74
C PRO A 294 -8.44 19.56 14.32
N ASP A 295 -9.45 20.17 13.70
CA ASP A 295 -9.43 20.60 12.31
C ASP A 295 -9.00 19.44 11.36
N PRO A 296 -9.77 18.34 11.31
CA PRO A 296 -9.29 17.04 10.81
C PRO A 296 -9.03 17.01 9.31
N ASP A 297 -9.63 17.90 8.52
CA ASP A 297 -9.44 17.97 7.07
C ASP A 297 -8.25 18.85 6.65
N ARG A 298 -7.67 19.59 7.59
CA ARG A 298 -6.47 20.37 7.35
C ARG A 298 -5.21 19.51 7.51
N MET A 299 -4.28 19.65 6.58
CA MET A 299 -2.91 19.16 6.77
C MET A 299 -2.20 20.07 7.78
N ASP A 300 -1.68 19.49 8.87
CA ASP A 300 -0.98 20.22 9.91
C ASP A 300 0.14 19.35 10.50
N MET A 301 1.36 19.64 10.09
CA MET A 301 2.55 18.91 10.56
C MET A 301 2.98 19.27 11.99
N THR A 302 2.33 20.27 12.60
CA THR A 302 2.65 20.68 13.98
C THR A 302 1.85 19.93 15.04
N ARG A 303 1.00 18.98 14.62
CA ARG A 303 0.21 18.15 15.54
C ARG A 303 1.10 17.27 16.41
N ASP A 304 0.91 17.29 17.72
CA ASP A 304 1.62 16.42 18.68
C ASP A 304 1.22 14.94 18.57
N ASN A 305 0.13 14.64 17.88
CA ASN A 305 -0.47 13.32 17.83
C ASN A 305 -0.54 12.73 16.41
N VAL A 306 0.23 13.27 15.47
CA VAL A 306 0.19 12.86 14.05
C VAL A 306 0.43 11.36 13.86
N GLU A 307 1.23 10.71 14.70
CA GLU A 307 1.51 9.28 14.64
C GLU A 307 0.36 8.37 15.14
N LYS A 308 -0.67 8.96 15.76
CA LYS A 308 -1.82 8.19 16.23
C LYS A 308 -2.76 7.73 15.13
N HIS A 309 -2.54 8.18 13.87
CA HIS A 309 -3.39 7.77 12.75
C HIS A 309 -3.48 6.24 12.61
N LEU A 310 -4.62 5.76 12.15
CA LEU A 310 -4.90 4.34 11.91
C LEU A 310 -4.69 3.90 10.45
N ALA A 311 -3.92 4.66 9.66
CA ALA A 311 -3.66 4.32 8.25
C ALA A 311 -2.90 2.99 8.06
N PHE A 312 -2.19 2.52 9.09
CA PHE A 312 -1.55 1.20 9.14
C PHE A 312 -2.35 0.16 9.92
N GLY A 313 -3.60 0.43 10.28
CA GLY A 313 -4.35 -0.37 11.23
C GLY A 313 -3.78 -0.33 12.65
N HIS A 314 -4.34 -1.15 13.54
CA HIS A 314 -3.93 -1.23 14.94
C HIS A 314 -3.95 -2.69 15.42
N GLY A 315 -3.47 -2.95 16.66
CA GLY A 315 -3.50 -4.28 17.26
C GLY A 315 -2.67 -5.34 16.52
N VAL A 316 -3.13 -6.58 16.56
CA VAL A 316 -2.40 -7.75 16.03
C VAL A 316 -2.26 -7.71 14.51
N HIS A 317 -3.22 -7.09 13.81
CA HIS A 317 -3.21 -6.92 12.34
C HIS A 317 -2.57 -5.62 11.86
N LYS A 318 -1.91 -4.84 12.73
CA LYS A 318 -1.14 -3.67 12.29
C LYS A 318 -0.25 -4.05 11.11
N CYS A 319 -0.22 -3.22 10.08
CA CYS A 319 0.51 -3.45 8.84
C CYS A 319 1.92 -4.00 9.08
N LEU A 320 2.22 -5.17 8.50
CA LEU A 320 3.53 -5.80 8.64
C LEU A 320 4.63 -4.97 7.96
N GLY A 321 4.30 -4.40 6.79
CA GLY A 321 5.20 -3.61 5.95
C GLY A 321 5.32 -2.14 6.32
N PHE A 322 4.78 -1.67 7.46
CA PHE A 322 4.72 -0.24 7.76
C PHE A 322 6.09 0.46 7.76
N ARG A 323 7.15 -0.22 8.23
CA ARG A 323 8.52 0.34 8.22
C ARG A 323 9.09 0.47 6.80
N VAL A 324 8.79 -0.50 5.93
CA VAL A 324 9.20 -0.45 4.52
C VAL A 324 8.48 0.70 3.81
N ALA A 325 7.18 0.87 4.04
CA ALA A 325 6.41 1.99 3.50
C ALA A 325 6.95 3.35 3.99
N GLN A 326 7.18 3.49 5.31
CA GLN A 326 7.75 4.73 5.87
C GLN A 326 9.14 5.04 5.31
N MET A 327 10.00 4.06 5.15
CA MET A 327 11.33 4.22 4.54
C MET A 327 11.21 4.70 3.10
N GLN A 328 10.34 4.09 2.29
CA GLN A 328 10.12 4.50 0.90
C GLN A 328 9.57 5.94 0.81
N LEU A 329 8.55 6.25 1.62
CA LEU A 329 7.94 7.59 1.67
C LEU A 329 8.97 8.65 2.08
N ARG A 330 9.81 8.37 3.08
CA ARG A 330 10.86 9.27 3.54
C ARG A 330 11.86 9.56 2.43
N ILE A 331 12.48 8.53 1.86
CA ILE A 331 13.51 8.70 0.81
C ILE A 331 12.92 9.39 -0.43
N ALA A 332 11.71 8.99 -0.84
CA ALA A 332 11.04 9.61 -1.97
C ALA A 332 10.78 11.11 -1.71
N SER A 333 10.22 11.45 -0.53
CA SER A 333 9.93 12.85 -0.18
C SER A 333 11.18 13.70 -0.07
N GLU A 334 12.25 13.20 0.59
CA GLU A 334 13.55 13.88 0.70
C GLU A 334 14.09 14.24 -0.69
N LYS A 335 14.25 13.25 -1.56
CA LYS A 335 14.87 13.44 -2.87
C LYS A 335 13.97 14.20 -3.87
N ILE A 336 12.64 14.00 -3.82
CA ILE A 336 11.70 14.78 -4.65
C ILE A 336 11.76 16.26 -4.28
N LEU A 337 11.65 16.59 -2.99
CA LEU A 337 11.62 17.98 -2.53
C LEU A 337 12.97 18.67 -2.68
N GLU A 338 14.08 17.95 -2.54
CA GLU A 338 15.42 18.45 -2.84
C GLU A 338 15.57 18.81 -4.32
N ARG A 339 15.17 17.92 -5.23
CA ARG A 339 15.38 18.09 -6.67
C ARG A 339 14.29 18.95 -7.33
N PHE A 340 13.05 18.81 -6.90
CA PHE A 340 11.88 19.52 -7.44
C PHE A 340 11.09 20.23 -6.32
N PRO A 341 11.70 21.24 -5.65
CA PRO A 341 11.07 21.92 -4.52
C PRO A 341 9.71 22.57 -4.89
N ASN A 342 9.49 22.83 -6.16
CA ASN A 342 8.27 23.42 -6.69
C ASN A 342 7.32 22.43 -7.40
N ILE A 343 7.57 21.12 -7.28
CA ILE A 343 6.67 20.12 -7.87
C ILE A 343 5.22 20.37 -7.47
N THR A 344 4.30 20.41 -8.43
CA THR A 344 2.92 20.83 -8.21
C THR A 344 1.96 19.96 -9.01
N TRP A 345 0.89 19.51 -8.38
CA TRP A 345 -0.23 18.87 -9.07
C TRP A 345 -0.94 19.87 -9.98
N THR A 346 -1.21 19.50 -11.23
CA THR A 346 -1.81 20.38 -12.25
C THR A 346 -3.33 20.45 -12.21
N GLY A 347 -3.97 19.84 -11.21
CA GLY A 347 -5.42 19.67 -11.15
C GLY A 347 -5.95 18.47 -11.94
N LYS A 348 -5.10 17.78 -12.73
CA LYS A 348 -5.50 16.63 -13.56
C LYS A 348 -5.13 15.31 -12.88
N GLN A 349 -6.14 14.50 -12.60
CA GLN A 349 -5.97 13.15 -12.03
C GLN A 349 -7.00 12.18 -12.62
N LYS A 350 -6.70 10.89 -12.51
CA LYS A 350 -7.67 9.80 -12.71
C LYS A 350 -7.70 8.95 -11.45
N ILE A 351 -8.89 8.65 -10.97
CA ILE A 351 -9.12 7.74 -9.85
C ILE A 351 -9.87 6.55 -10.42
N ALA A 352 -9.32 5.35 -10.23
CA ALA A 352 -9.98 4.12 -10.60
C ALA A 352 -11.04 3.76 -9.55
N PRO A 353 -12.23 3.28 -9.94
CA PRO A 353 -13.21 2.78 -8.99
C PRO A 353 -12.61 1.62 -8.17
N ASN A 354 -12.58 1.77 -6.86
CA ASN A 354 -12.08 0.74 -5.94
C ASN A 354 -12.75 0.94 -4.57
N ALA A 355 -13.24 -0.14 -3.99
CA ALA A 355 -13.93 -0.08 -2.70
C ALA A 355 -12.97 -0.21 -1.50
N LEU A 356 -11.79 -0.79 -1.69
CA LEU A 356 -10.86 -1.12 -0.60
C LEU A 356 -9.78 -0.08 -0.40
N VAL A 357 -9.20 0.43 -1.50
CA VAL A 357 -8.09 1.38 -1.48
C VAL A 357 -8.39 2.61 -2.32
N HIS A 358 -7.84 3.75 -1.96
CA HIS A 358 -7.79 4.88 -2.87
C HIS A 358 -6.92 4.50 -4.07
N ALA A 359 -7.42 4.66 -5.28
CA ALA A 359 -6.77 4.16 -6.50
C ALA A 359 -6.50 5.30 -7.47
N ILE A 360 -5.51 6.16 -7.14
CA ILE A 360 -5.02 7.19 -8.07
C ILE A 360 -4.25 6.49 -9.18
N SER A 361 -4.84 6.39 -10.38
CA SER A 361 -4.26 5.73 -11.54
C SER A 361 -3.48 6.67 -12.47
N SER A 362 -3.65 7.99 -12.31
CA SER A 362 -2.89 9.02 -13.00
C SER A 362 -2.91 10.32 -12.19
N LEU A 363 -1.75 10.96 -12.05
CA LEU A 363 -1.60 12.27 -11.42
C LEU A 363 -0.65 13.12 -12.24
N LYS A 364 -1.16 14.11 -12.95
CA LYS A 364 -0.31 15.03 -13.72
C LYS A 364 0.32 16.06 -12.80
N VAL A 365 1.64 16.12 -12.80
CA VAL A 365 2.42 17.11 -12.03
C VAL A 365 3.31 17.92 -12.96
N ASN A 366 3.53 19.18 -12.58
CA ASN A 366 4.60 20.02 -13.14
C ASN A 366 5.78 19.99 -12.16
N LEU A 367 6.94 19.59 -12.63
CA LEU A 367 8.15 19.45 -11.82
C LEU A 367 8.66 20.79 -11.27
N TYR A 368 8.39 21.88 -11.97
CA TYR A 368 8.96 23.20 -11.69
C TYR A 368 7.92 24.25 -11.24
N GLY A 369 6.73 23.82 -10.88
CA GLY A 369 5.65 24.69 -10.41
C GLY A 369 4.80 25.27 -11.53
N VAL A 370 3.92 26.21 -11.17
CA VAL A 370 2.91 26.79 -12.07
C VAL A 370 3.55 27.46 -13.29
N ASP A 371 4.73 28.06 -13.11
CA ASP A 371 5.43 28.80 -14.18
C ASP A 371 6.23 27.91 -15.11
N GLY A 372 6.37 26.62 -14.82
CA GLY A 372 7.07 25.63 -15.65
C GLY A 372 8.56 25.92 -15.92
N LYS A 373 9.14 26.90 -15.24
CA LYS A 373 10.55 27.31 -15.42
C LYS A 373 11.42 26.52 -14.45
N ARG A 374 12.51 25.94 -14.97
CA ARG A 374 13.58 25.41 -14.12
C ARG A 374 14.06 26.53 -13.20
N PRO A 375 14.21 26.29 -11.89
CA PRO A 375 14.98 27.20 -11.05
C PRO A 375 16.36 27.36 -11.68
N VAL A 376 16.81 28.58 -11.90
CA VAL A 376 18.21 28.84 -12.26
C VAL A 376 19.03 28.39 -11.07
N MET A 377 19.76 27.29 -11.23
CA MET A 377 20.72 26.84 -10.23
C MET A 377 21.74 27.98 -10.05
N VAL A 378 21.63 28.72 -8.97
CA VAL A 378 22.67 29.65 -8.56
C VAL A 378 23.84 28.77 -8.11
N GLN A 379 24.79 28.57 -9.03
CA GLN A 379 26.08 28.02 -8.70
C GLN A 379 26.75 29.00 -7.72
N GLY A 380 27.04 28.52 -6.52
CA GLY A 380 27.94 29.23 -5.60
C GLY A 380 27.30 29.55 -4.24
N ARG A 381 27.30 28.59 -3.34
CA ARG A 381 27.75 28.83 -1.98
C ARG A 381 29.05 28.03 -1.79
N THR A 382 30.15 28.62 -2.23
CA THR A 382 31.45 28.30 -1.69
C THR A 382 31.45 28.75 -0.24
N ALA A 383 31.74 27.81 0.64
CA ALA A 383 32.15 28.09 1.99
C ALA A 383 33.40 29.01 1.93
N ALA A 384 33.32 30.18 2.54
CA ALA A 384 34.47 30.92 3.12
C ALA A 384 33.96 32.17 3.80
N GLU A 385 34.23 32.23 5.02
CA GLU A 385 34.48 33.24 6.05
C GLU A 385 33.44 33.34 7.13
#